data_8282de8a4331109e7fe3bd42892cbc89
#
_entry.id   8282de8a4331109e7fe3bd42892cbc89
#
_cell.length_a   1.000
_cell.length_b   1.000
_cell.length_c   1.000
_cell.angle_alpha   90.00
_cell.angle_beta   90.00
_cell.angle_gamma   90.00
#
_symmetry.space_group_name_H-M   'P 1'
#
loop_
_entity.id
_entity.type
_entity.pdbx_description
1 polymer ?
#
loop_
_entity_poly.entity_id
_entity_poly.type
_entity_poly.pdbx_seq_one_letter_code
_entity_poly.pdbx_strand_id
1 'polypeptide(L)'
;LLSIAQSVPEILGFRVITGVAHAFFWPPCESIISNESTEKNRVKNISWFTMFFVMGFMIGPLLGTVFLENIDATYRILFQIAAFILAAGIITALLASKKHIKKHHERFSFSAIKDMKKFPEVITLLIFCTSSFGIILTIFPAFLNDKGMGAADILYLYFAFGISRVVSLALAGQFAKRTSQTLIAATLAVSLGLAISVIADSIIMFGIAIVLMGFGFSIFFPLTLEIILSKTRKGISGKIIGAYETIFGLGWVVGPTIGGPITQAFGDETPYIIFSIIGVGITILAIISRKKLEPLKISE
;
A
#
# COMPACT_ATOMS: atom_id res chain seq x y z
N LEU A 1 -7.44 12.52 19.23
CA LEU A 1 -8.11 13.68 18.62
C LEU A 1 -9.41 13.27 17.94
N LEU A 2 -9.43 12.23 17.08
CA LEU A 2 -10.67 11.80 16.39
C LEU A 2 -11.80 11.39 17.36
N SER A 3 -11.47 10.88 18.56
CA SER A 3 -12.48 10.52 19.58
C SER A 3 -13.23 11.71 20.18
N ILE A 4 -12.70 12.92 20.05
CA ILE A 4 -13.28 14.15 20.60
C ILE A 4 -13.86 15.07 19.53
N ALA A 5 -13.75 14.69 18.25
CA ALA A 5 -14.28 15.47 17.14
C ALA A 5 -15.81 15.62 17.23
N GLN A 6 -16.30 16.83 16.97
CA GLN A 6 -17.73 17.18 17.04
C GLN A 6 -18.28 17.64 15.68
N SER A 7 -17.40 17.91 14.71
CA SER A 7 -17.76 18.43 13.40
C SER A 7 -16.92 17.85 12.28
N VAL A 8 -17.45 17.88 11.04
CA VAL A 8 -16.73 17.41 9.85
C VAL A 8 -15.43 18.20 9.62
N PRO A 9 -15.37 19.53 9.76
CA PRO A 9 -14.11 20.28 9.64
C PRO A 9 -13.04 19.84 10.65
N GLU A 10 -13.43 19.52 11.89
CA GLU A 10 -12.49 19.00 12.90
C GLU A 10 -11.95 17.63 12.51
N ILE A 11 -12.79 16.74 12.00
CA ILE A 11 -12.35 15.42 11.48
C ILE A 11 -11.34 15.62 10.36
N LEU A 12 -11.61 16.52 9.42
CA LEU A 12 -10.68 16.84 8.33
C LEU A 12 -9.35 17.40 8.84
N GLY A 13 -9.40 18.33 9.80
CA GLY A 13 -8.21 18.88 10.44
C GLY A 13 -7.37 17.79 11.14
N PHE A 14 -8.01 16.90 11.90
CA PHE A 14 -7.32 15.78 12.56
C PHE A 14 -6.76 14.76 11.55
N ARG A 15 -7.41 14.57 10.40
CA ARG A 15 -6.88 13.75 9.31
C ARG A 15 -5.61 14.34 8.70
N VAL A 16 -5.53 15.66 8.55
CA VAL A 16 -4.30 16.33 8.12
C VAL A 16 -3.16 16.06 9.12
N ILE A 17 -3.41 16.21 10.42
CA ILE A 17 -2.41 15.91 11.47
C ILE A 17 -1.98 14.45 11.39
N THR A 18 -2.92 13.52 11.20
CA THR A 18 -2.61 12.10 11.04
C THR A 18 -1.74 11.85 9.80
N GLY A 19 -2.03 12.53 8.69
CA GLY A 19 -1.21 12.45 7.46
C GLY A 19 0.22 12.93 7.67
N VAL A 20 0.40 14.05 8.38
CA VAL A 20 1.72 14.55 8.77
C VAL A 20 2.46 13.53 9.64
N ALA A 21 1.80 12.99 10.67
CA ALA A 21 2.39 11.97 11.53
C ALA A 21 2.81 10.71 10.74
N HIS A 22 2.00 10.29 9.76
CA HIS A 22 2.29 9.18 8.86
C HIS A 22 3.56 9.42 8.03
N ALA A 23 3.73 10.64 7.50
CA ALA A 23 4.92 11.02 6.74
C ALA A 23 6.20 11.02 7.59
N PHE A 24 6.09 11.28 8.90
CA PHE A 24 7.22 11.18 9.83
C PHE A 24 7.47 9.77 10.36
N PHE A 25 6.56 8.84 10.15
CA PHE A 25 6.68 7.46 10.63
C PHE A 25 7.26 6.52 9.57
N TRP A 26 6.64 6.47 8.37
CA TRP A 26 6.97 5.46 7.35
C TRP A 26 8.39 5.55 6.83
N PRO A 27 8.83 6.67 6.21
CA PRO A 27 10.16 6.73 5.62
C PRO A 27 11.30 6.50 6.61
N PRO A 28 11.27 7.01 7.86
CA PRO A 28 12.29 6.68 8.85
C PRO A 28 12.32 5.21 9.25
N CYS A 29 11.16 4.56 9.47
CA CYS A 29 11.11 3.14 9.82
C CYS A 29 11.69 2.26 8.71
N GLU A 30 11.28 2.50 7.47
CA GLU A 30 11.80 1.79 6.31
C GLU A 30 13.28 2.04 6.08
N SER A 31 13.75 3.27 6.30
CA SER A 31 15.16 3.62 6.22
C SER A 31 15.99 2.84 7.24
N ILE A 32 15.53 2.76 8.49
CA ILE A 32 16.20 1.97 9.54
C ILE A 32 16.25 0.50 9.13
N ILE A 33 15.12 -0.09 8.73
CA ILE A 33 15.04 -1.48 8.31
C ILE A 33 15.94 -1.74 7.11
N SER A 34 15.93 -0.85 6.13
CA SER A 34 16.77 -0.98 4.92
C SER A 34 18.25 -0.92 5.25
N ASN A 35 18.67 0.01 6.12
CA ASN A 35 20.08 0.21 6.48
C ASN A 35 20.64 -0.90 7.37
N GLU A 36 19.81 -1.46 8.25
CA GLU A 36 20.20 -2.58 9.12
C GLU A 36 20.06 -3.95 8.43
N SER A 37 19.48 -3.99 7.23
CA SER A 37 19.31 -5.21 6.45
C SER A 37 20.50 -5.44 5.52
N THR A 38 20.90 -6.71 5.38
CA THR A 38 21.75 -7.11 4.25
C THR A 38 20.95 -7.06 2.95
N GLU A 39 21.60 -6.84 1.82
CA GLU A 39 20.93 -6.80 0.52
C GLU A 39 20.09 -8.06 0.24
N LYS A 40 20.58 -9.22 0.68
CA LYS A 40 19.87 -10.50 0.57
C LYS A 40 18.56 -10.56 1.37
N ASN A 41 18.50 -9.86 2.51
CA ASN A 41 17.37 -9.94 3.43
C ASN A 41 16.48 -8.68 3.42
N ARG A 42 16.87 -7.63 2.69
CA ARG A 42 16.17 -6.33 2.71
C ARG A 42 14.70 -6.46 2.28
N VAL A 43 14.43 -7.10 1.14
CA VAL A 43 13.07 -7.33 0.67
C VAL A 43 12.25 -8.08 1.73
N LYS A 44 12.80 -9.14 2.29
CA LYS A 44 12.13 -9.93 3.35
C LYS A 44 11.79 -9.06 4.56
N ASN A 45 12.75 -8.29 5.06
CA ASN A 45 12.56 -7.49 6.28
C ASN A 45 11.56 -6.34 6.08
N ILE A 46 11.62 -5.65 4.94
CA ILE A 46 10.63 -4.63 4.57
C ILE A 46 9.26 -5.27 4.42
N SER A 47 9.16 -6.44 3.76
CA SER A 47 7.89 -7.14 3.60
C SER A 47 7.28 -7.56 4.94
N TRP A 48 8.08 -8.02 5.88
CA TRP A 48 7.60 -8.36 7.22
C TRP A 48 7.07 -7.13 7.97
N PHE A 49 7.77 -6.01 7.89
CA PHE A 49 7.30 -4.75 8.47
C PHE A 49 5.94 -4.34 7.88
N THR A 50 5.83 -4.34 6.55
CA THR A 50 4.58 -4.03 5.85
C THR A 50 3.47 -5.05 6.16
N MET A 51 3.82 -6.33 6.32
CA MET A 51 2.87 -7.40 6.66
C MET A 51 2.20 -7.15 8.00
N PHE A 52 2.95 -6.76 9.04
CA PHE A 52 2.36 -6.43 10.35
C PHE A 52 1.39 -5.25 10.27
N PHE A 53 1.70 -4.23 9.45
CA PHE A 53 0.77 -3.15 9.18
C PHE A 53 -0.51 -3.65 8.50
N VAL A 54 -0.37 -4.49 7.47
CA VAL A 54 -1.52 -5.07 6.75
C VAL A 54 -2.37 -5.93 7.68
N MET A 55 -1.75 -6.70 8.58
CA MET A 55 -2.48 -7.48 9.59
C MET A 55 -3.31 -6.57 10.52
N GLY A 56 -2.74 -5.44 10.97
CA GLY A 56 -3.48 -4.44 11.75
C GLY A 56 -4.65 -3.85 10.96
N PHE A 57 -4.44 -3.55 9.68
CA PHE A 57 -5.47 -3.03 8.79
C PHE A 57 -6.58 -4.06 8.50
N MET A 58 -6.26 -5.35 8.49
CA MET A 58 -7.20 -6.45 8.31
C MET A 58 -7.99 -6.75 9.59
N ILE A 59 -7.32 -6.81 10.73
CA ILE A 59 -7.92 -7.20 12.02
C ILE A 59 -8.70 -6.03 12.64
N GLY A 60 -8.24 -4.79 12.46
CA GLY A 60 -8.85 -3.60 13.07
C GLY A 60 -10.36 -3.47 12.81
N PRO A 61 -10.83 -3.49 11.55
CA PRO A 61 -12.25 -3.45 11.24
C PRO A 61 -13.06 -4.59 11.88
N LEU A 62 -12.52 -5.82 11.87
CA LEU A 62 -13.20 -6.97 12.50
C LEU A 62 -13.38 -6.76 14.00
N LEU A 63 -12.35 -6.31 14.71
CA LEU A 63 -12.46 -5.95 16.12
C LEU A 63 -13.46 -4.83 16.32
N GLY A 64 -13.42 -3.80 15.46
CA GLY A 64 -14.36 -2.69 15.49
C GLY A 64 -15.82 -3.15 15.42
N THR A 65 -16.13 -4.07 14.51
CA THR A 65 -17.47 -4.65 14.36
C THR A 65 -17.89 -5.40 15.63
N VAL A 66 -17.02 -6.25 16.17
CA VAL A 66 -17.30 -7.00 17.42
C VAL A 66 -17.61 -6.05 18.59
N PHE A 67 -16.86 -4.97 18.73
CA PHE A 67 -17.10 -3.98 19.79
C PHE A 67 -18.41 -3.21 19.60
N LEU A 68 -18.74 -2.84 18.35
CA LEU A 68 -19.97 -2.10 18.07
C LEU A 68 -21.22 -2.97 18.24
N GLU A 69 -21.18 -4.23 17.79
CA GLU A 69 -22.36 -5.09 17.76
C GLU A 69 -22.61 -5.82 19.11
N ASN A 70 -21.55 -6.23 19.81
CA ASN A 70 -21.70 -7.06 21.02
C ASN A 70 -21.52 -6.30 22.34
N ILE A 71 -20.92 -5.09 22.32
CA ILE A 71 -20.59 -4.33 23.54
C ILE A 71 -21.27 -2.96 23.53
N ASP A 72 -22.12 -2.66 22.52
CA ASP A 72 -22.75 -1.35 22.32
C ASP A 72 -21.74 -0.18 22.38
N ALA A 73 -20.51 -0.44 21.97
CA ALA A 73 -19.46 0.56 21.99
C ALA A 73 -19.73 1.64 20.94
N THR A 74 -19.50 2.89 21.31
CA THR A 74 -19.57 3.99 20.35
C THR A 74 -18.27 4.06 19.52
N TYR A 75 -18.34 4.66 18.33
CA TYR A 75 -17.12 4.95 17.52
C TYR A 75 -16.06 5.73 18.31
N ARG A 76 -16.48 6.57 19.28
CA ARG A 76 -15.55 7.31 20.15
C ARG A 76 -14.72 6.38 21.03
N ILE A 77 -15.34 5.34 21.57
CA ILE A 77 -14.64 4.31 22.36
C ILE A 77 -13.63 3.56 21.50
N LEU A 78 -13.97 3.21 20.26
CA LEU A 78 -13.03 2.56 19.35
C LEU A 78 -11.79 3.44 19.07
N PHE A 79 -11.98 4.74 18.85
CA PHE A 79 -10.84 5.66 18.69
C PHE A 79 -10.01 5.80 19.97
N GLN A 80 -10.61 5.71 21.16
CA GLN A 80 -9.88 5.70 22.42
C GLN A 80 -9.04 4.42 22.58
N ILE A 81 -9.62 3.25 22.30
CA ILE A 81 -8.89 1.98 22.31
C ILE A 81 -7.72 2.03 21.32
N ALA A 82 -7.93 2.52 20.11
CA ALA A 82 -6.87 2.70 19.14
C ALA A 82 -5.77 3.65 19.65
N ALA A 83 -6.13 4.72 20.36
CA ALA A 83 -5.16 5.63 20.96
C ALA A 83 -4.32 4.96 22.04
N PHE A 84 -4.91 4.10 22.89
CA PHE A 84 -4.18 3.32 23.88
C PHE A 84 -3.21 2.32 23.24
N ILE A 85 -3.64 1.63 22.18
CA ILE A 85 -2.77 0.71 21.44
C ILE A 85 -1.58 1.46 20.81
N LEU A 86 -1.84 2.65 20.23
CA LEU A 86 -0.78 3.50 19.67
C LEU A 86 0.17 4.00 20.75
N ALA A 87 -0.33 4.38 21.94
CA ALA A 87 0.51 4.79 23.07
C ALA A 87 1.43 3.63 23.53
N ALA A 88 0.90 2.41 23.63
CA ALA A 88 1.69 1.22 23.91
C ALA A 88 2.76 0.99 22.83
N GLY A 89 2.41 1.20 21.54
CA GLY A 89 3.35 1.16 20.43
C GLY A 89 4.48 2.18 20.56
N ILE A 90 4.19 3.40 20.98
CA ILE A 90 5.22 4.43 21.26
C ILE A 90 6.17 3.98 22.36
N ILE A 91 5.64 3.45 23.46
CA ILE A 91 6.46 2.97 24.58
C ILE A 91 7.39 1.86 24.12
N THR A 92 6.88 0.87 23.38
CA THR A 92 7.70 -0.24 22.86
C THR A 92 8.76 0.25 21.87
N ALA A 93 8.42 1.21 20.99
CA ALA A 93 9.37 1.82 20.07
C ALA A 93 10.49 2.58 20.80
N LEU A 94 10.15 3.35 21.85
CA LEU A 94 11.14 4.08 22.68
C LEU A 94 12.07 3.12 23.42
N LEU A 95 11.56 2.01 23.94
CA LEU A 95 12.36 0.98 24.60
C LEU A 95 13.31 0.27 23.61
N ALA A 96 12.82 -0.04 22.42
CA ALA A 96 13.61 -0.69 21.37
C ALA A 96 14.68 0.25 20.80
N SER A 97 14.41 1.55 20.66
CA SER A 97 15.29 2.51 20.00
C SER A 97 16.56 2.86 20.80
N LYS A 98 16.58 2.64 22.12
CA LYS A 98 17.71 3.01 23.01
C LYS A 98 19.06 2.42 22.61
N LYS A 99 19.12 1.38 21.79
CA LYS A 99 20.35 0.68 21.38
C LYS A 99 20.91 1.07 20.00
N HIS A 100 20.18 1.79 19.14
CA HIS A 100 20.51 1.81 17.70
C HIS A 100 20.54 3.19 17.04
N ILE A 101 20.55 4.31 17.78
CA ILE A 101 20.59 5.64 17.17
C ILE A 101 22.01 5.97 16.72
N LYS A 102 22.44 5.45 15.57
CA LYS A 102 23.52 6.07 14.80
C LYS A 102 22.94 7.36 14.18
N LYS A 103 23.42 8.51 14.65
CA LYS A 103 23.02 9.81 14.09
C LYS A 103 23.50 9.93 12.63
N HIS A 104 22.70 9.50 11.67
CA HIS A 104 22.86 9.90 10.29
C HIS A 104 22.15 11.25 10.11
N HIS A 105 22.91 12.34 10.09
CA HIS A 105 22.42 13.67 9.74
C HIS A 105 22.24 13.77 8.22
N GLU A 106 21.20 13.20 7.67
CA GLU A 106 20.79 13.50 6.30
C GLU A 106 19.99 14.81 6.29
N ARG A 107 20.50 15.84 5.60
CA ARG A 107 19.74 17.07 5.38
C ARG A 107 18.57 16.78 4.43
N PHE A 108 17.38 17.29 4.77
CA PHE A 108 16.23 17.25 3.87
C PHE A 108 16.60 17.88 2.51
N SER A 109 16.28 17.20 1.42
CA SER A 109 16.58 17.69 0.07
C SER A 109 15.57 17.17 -0.94
N PHE A 110 14.94 18.09 -1.66
CA PHE A 110 14.08 17.75 -2.82
C PHE A 110 14.86 17.15 -4.01
N SER A 111 16.20 17.15 -3.97
CA SER A 111 17.00 16.57 -5.05
C SER A 111 16.73 15.09 -5.27
N ALA A 112 16.34 14.35 -4.22
CA ALA A 112 16.01 12.93 -4.31
C ALA A 112 14.82 12.65 -5.25
N ILE A 113 13.85 13.55 -5.34
CA ILE A 113 12.73 13.45 -6.30
C ILE A 113 13.26 13.50 -7.75
N LYS A 114 14.30 14.32 -8.01
CA LYS A 114 14.95 14.35 -9.33
C LYS A 114 15.69 13.04 -9.63
N ASP A 115 16.26 12.40 -8.60
CA ASP A 115 16.92 11.11 -8.76
C ASP A 115 15.93 9.99 -9.13
N MET A 116 14.67 10.08 -8.69
CA MET A 116 13.62 9.14 -9.07
C MET A 116 13.35 9.13 -10.58
N LYS A 117 13.60 10.26 -11.28
CA LYS A 117 13.46 10.32 -12.75
C LYS A 117 14.36 9.34 -13.51
N LYS A 118 15.36 8.76 -12.84
CA LYS A 118 16.22 7.71 -13.41
C LYS A 118 15.54 6.34 -13.52
N PHE A 119 14.35 6.20 -12.90
CA PHE A 119 13.59 4.94 -12.81
C PHE A 119 12.18 5.09 -13.39
N PRO A 120 12.00 5.60 -14.62
CA PRO A 120 10.68 5.91 -15.15
C PRO A 120 9.79 4.69 -15.22
N GLU A 121 10.32 3.51 -15.55
CA GLU A 121 9.57 2.27 -15.64
C GLU A 121 9.03 1.85 -14.27
N VAL A 122 9.86 1.92 -13.23
CA VAL A 122 9.46 1.59 -11.85
C VAL A 122 8.40 2.58 -11.36
N ILE A 123 8.58 3.88 -11.64
CA ILE A 123 7.61 4.92 -11.26
C ILE A 123 6.27 4.70 -11.95
N THR A 124 6.26 4.37 -13.23
CA THR A 124 5.02 4.11 -13.99
C THR A 124 4.26 2.93 -13.39
N LEU A 125 4.96 1.84 -13.10
CA LEU A 125 4.37 0.69 -12.42
C LEU A 125 3.83 1.08 -11.03
N LEU A 126 4.61 1.83 -10.26
CA LEU A 126 4.26 2.27 -8.92
C LEU A 126 3.00 3.14 -8.92
N ILE A 127 2.94 4.17 -9.78
CA ILE A 127 1.76 5.06 -9.87
C ILE A 127 0.52 4.27 -10.27
N PHE A 128 0.61 3.38 -11.25
CA PHE A 128 -0.52 2.52 -11.64
C PHE A 128 -1.01 1.68 -10.47
N CYS A 129 -0.11 0.98 -9.80
CA CYS A 129 -0.44 0.05 -8.74
C CYS A 129 -1.05 0.80 -7.53
N THR A 130 -0.47 1.93 -7.14
CA THR A 130 -0.97 2.73 -6.02
C THR A 130 -2.26 3.47 -6.33
N SER A 131 -2.45 3.93 -7.58
CA SER A 131 -3.73 4.51 -8.01
C SER A 131 -4.85 3.47 -8.03
N SER A 132 -4.57 2.26 -8.54
CA SER A 132 -5.52 1.14 -8.48
C SER A 132 -5.89 0.79 -7.04
N PHE A 133 -4.90 0.78 -6.14
CA PHE A 133 -5.14 0.53 -4.72
C PHE A 133 -5.99 1.64 -4.07
N GLY A 134 -5.75 2.91 -4.43
CA GLY A 134 -6.59 4.03 -3.99
C GLY A 134 -8.05 3.83 -4.38
N ILE A 135 -8.34 3.41 -5.62
CA ILE A 135 -9.68 3.07 -6.09
C ILE A 135 -10.28 1.92 -5.28
N ILE A 136 -9.52 0.85 -5.07
CA ILE A 136 -9.97 -0.32 -4.32
C ILE A 136 -10.36 0.05 -2.88
N LEU A 137 -9.63 0.94 -2.23
CA LEU A 137 -9.95 1.31 -0.85
C LEU A 137 -11.09 2.33 -0.70
N THR A 138 -11.36 3.14 -1.73
CA THR A 138 -12.27 4.27 -1.59
C THR A 138 -13.56 4.14 -2.39
N ILE A 139 -13.48 3.71 -3.64
CA ILE A 139 -14.64 3.66 -4.55
C ILE A 139 -15.22 2.25 -4.61
N PHE A 140 -14.38 1.22 -4.52
CA PHE A 140 -14.81 -0.17 -4.69
C PHE A 140 -15.86 -0.64 -3.66
N PRO A 141 -15.85 -0.22 -2.37
CA PRO A 141 -16.94 -0.58 -1.44
C PRO A 141 -18.31 -0.08 -1.89
N ALA A 142 -18.39 1.14 -2.41
CA ALA A 142 -19.65 1.68 -2.95
C ALA A 142 -20.09 0.90 -4.19
N PHE A 143 -19.17 0.63 -5.12
CA PHE A 143 -19.43 -0.21 -6.29
C PHE A 143 -19.94 -1.61 -5.93
N LEU A 144 -19.37 -2.26 -4.92
CA LEU A 144 -19.85 -3.56 -4.44
C LEU A 144 -21.27 -3.47 -3.88
N ASN A 145 -21.59 -2.39 -3.14
CA ASN A 145 -22.93 -2.14 -2.62
C ASN A 145 -23.93 -1.94 -3.76
N ASP A 146 -23.58 -1.19 -4.80
CA ASP A 146 -24.42 -0.93 -5.97
C ASP A 146 -24.64 -2.22 -6.80
N LYS A 147 -23.69 -3.18 -6.73
CA LYS A 147 -23.83 -4.55 -7.27
C LYS A 147 -24.64 -5.49 -6.36
N GLY A 148 -25.25 -4.96 -5.27
CA GLY A 148 -26.12 -5.72 -4.38
C GLY A 148 -25.40 -6.49 -3.26
N MET A 149 -24.10 -6.26 -3.05
CA MET A 149 -23.37 -6.88 -1.93
C MET A 149 -23.75 -6.20 -0.62
N GLY A 150 -24.13 -6.98 0.38
CA GLY A 150 -24.39 -6.49 1.73
C GLY A 150 -23.10 -6.04 2.47
N ALA A 151 -23.26 -5.30 3.56
CA ALA A 151 -22.14 -4.84 4.36
C ALA A 151 -21.25 -6.00 4.85
N ALA A 152 -21.84 -7.13 5.23
CA ALA A 152 -21.11 -8.33 5.64
C ALA A 152 -20.30 -8.93 4.48
N ASP A 153 -20.87 -8.98 3.27
CA ASP A 153 -20.18 -9.51 2.09
C ASP A 153 -18.96 -8.65 1.75
N ILE A 154 -19.11 -7.33 1.79
CA ILE A 154 -18.02 -6.37 1.57
C ILE A 154 -16.93 -6.59 2.61
N LEU A 155 -17.28 -6.78 3.88
CA LEU A 155 -16.31 -7.05 4.94
C LEU A 155 -15.54 -8.36 4.70
N TYR A 156 -16.22 -9.45 4.29
CA TYR A 156 -15.58 -10.71 3.95
C TYR A 156 -14.62 -10.57 2.75
N LEU A 157 -15.02 -9.81 1.73
CA LEU A 157 -14.17 -9.54 0.57
C LEU A 157 -12.90 -8.77 0.98
N TYR A 158 -13.02 -7.75 1.82
CA TYR A 158 -11.84 -7.02 2.31
C TYR A 158 -10.98 -7.82 3.28
N PHE A 159 -11.57 -8.75 4.02
CA PHE A 159 -10.80 -9.71 4.81
C PHE A 159 -10.00 -10.65 3.92
N ALA A 160 -10.61 -11.19 2.86
CA ALA A 160 -9.92 -12.00 1.85
C ALA A 160 -8.79 -11.21 1.14
N PHE A 161 -9.04 -9.93 0.83
CA PHE A 161 -8.02 -8.99 0.35
C PHE A 161 -6.83 -8.89 1.32
N GLY A 162 -7.10 -8.73 2.62
CA GLY A 162 -6.09 -8.68 3.66
C GLY A 162 -5.27 -9.96 3.75
N ILE A 163 -5.92 -11.12 3.72
CA ILE A 163 -5.24 -12.43 3.71
C ILE A 163 -4.32 -12.55 2.50
N SER A 164 -4.82 -12.23 1.30
CA SER A 164 -4.04 -12.28 0.07
C SER A 164 -2.78 -11.40 0.15
N ARG A 165 -2.89 -10.21 0.73
CA ARG A 165 -1.79 -9.29 0.96
C ARG A 165 -0.76 -9.85 1.94
N VAL A 166 -1.20 -10.42 3.05
CA VAL A 166 -0.32 -11.07 4.04
C VAL A 166 0.45 -12.21 3.40
N VAL A 167 -0.21 -13.09 2.65
CA VAL A 167 0.43 -14.20 1.93
C VAL A 167 1.46 -13.68 0.92
N SER A 168 1.10 -12.68 0.13
CA SER A 168 2.00 -12.06 -0.85
C SER A 168 3.27 -11.51 -0.19
N LEU A 169 3.14 -10.78 0.93
CA LEU A 169 4.26 -10.22 1.67
C LEU A 169 5.11 -11.29 2.37
N ALA A 170 4.51 -12.33 2.91
CA ALA A 170 5.23 -13.45 3.51
C ALA A 170 6.12 -14.18 2.48
N LEU A 171 5.68 -14.23 1.22
CA LEU A 171 6.40 -14.87 0.12
C LEU A 171 7.34 -13.93 -0.63
N ALA A 172 7.34 -12.62 -0.34
CA ALA A 172 8.08 -11.61 -1.09
C ALA A 172 9.58 -11.89 -1.21
N GLY A 173 10.22 -12.44 -0.17
CA GLY A 173 11.62 -12.84 -0.22
C GLY A 173 11.92 -13.95 -1.24
N GLN A 174 10.96 -14.83 -1.52
CA GLN A 174 11.10 -15.87 -2.54
C GLN A 174 10.91 -15.27 -3.94
N PHE A 175 9.94 -14.39 -4.08
CA PHE A 175 9.65 -13.68 -5.33
C PHE A 175 10.74 -12.70 -5.76
N ALA A 176 11.51 -12.16 -4.81
CA ALA A 176 12.65 -11.30 -5.09
C ALA A 176 13.76 -11.98 -5.93
N LYS A 177 13.80 -13.31 -5.98
CA LYS A 177 14.74 -14.04 -6.84
C LYS A 177 14.47 -13.83 -8.34
N ARG A 178 13.24 -13.44 -8.71
CA ARG A 178 12.79 -13.20 -10.08
C ARG A 178 11.97 -11.91 -10.14
N THR A 179 12.56 -10.80 -9.70
CA THR A 179 11.88 -9.52 -9.46
C THR A 179 11.09 -9.03 -10.67
N SER A 180 11.67 -8.99 -11.87
CA SER A 180 10.97 -8.51 -13.07
C SER A 180 9.78 -9.38 -13.44
N GLN A 181 9.91 -10.71 -13.37
CA GLN A 181 8.82 -11.63 -13.67
C GLN A 181 7.68 -11.49 -12.65
N THR A 182 8.04 -11.32 -11.37
CA THR A 182 7.06 -11.10 -10.30
C THR A 182 6.31 -9.79 -10.48
N LEU A 183 7.00 -8.70 -10.83
CA LEU A 183 6.35 -7.41 -11.08
C LEU A 183 5.43 -7.45 -12.30
N ILE A 184 5.81 -8.14 -13.37
CA ILE A 184 4.96 -8.36 -14.54
C ILE A 184 3.70 -9.14 -14.15
N ALA A 185 3.86 -10.26 -13.43
CA ALA A 185 2.73 -11.06 -12.95
C ALA A 185 1.83 -10.29 -11.99
N ALA A 186 2.41 -9.48 -11.09
CA ALA A 186 1.69 -8.63 -10.16
C ALA A 186 0.86 -7.54 -10.87
N THR A 187 1.44 -6.87 -11.88
CA THR A 187 0.72 -5.87 -12.69
C THR A 187 -0.44 -6.51 -13.44
N LEU A 188 -0.19 -7.68 -14.04
CA LEU A 188 -1.24 -8.44 -14.71
C LEU A 188 -2.33 -8.89 -13.74
N ALA A 189 -1.97 -9.36 -12.55
CA ALA A 189 -2.95 -9.79 -11.53
C ALA A 189 -3.86 -8.63 -11.10
N VAL A 190 -3.31 -7.42 -10.86
CA VAL A 190 -4.11 -6.23 -10.56
C VAL A 190 -5.04 -5.90 -11.73
N SER A 191 -4.53 -5.91 -12.96
CA SER A 191 -5.31 -5.59 -14.17
C SER A 191 -6.44 -6.59 -14.40
N LEU A 192 -6.17 -7.89 -14.22
CA LEU A 192 -7.18 -8.95 -14.33
C LEU A 192 -8.22 -8.84 -13.22
N GLY A 193 -7.78 -8.55 -11.98
CA GLY A 193 -8.72 -8.34 -10.86
C GLY A 193 -9.68 -7.20 -11.14
N LEU A 194 -9.19 -6.06 -11.67
CA LEU A 194 -10.04 -4.94 -12.10
C LEU A 194 -11.00 -5.35 -13.23
N ALA A 195 -10.52 -6.08 -14.24
CA ALA A 195 -11.35 -6.56 -15.35
C ALA A 195 -12.44 -7.55 -14.89
N ILE A 196 -12.07 -8.50 -14.00
CA ILE A 196 -13.03 -9.45 -13.43
C ILE A 196 -14.11 -8.71 -12.64
N SER A 197 -13.76 -7.66 -11.90
CA SER A 197 -14.72 -6.87 -11.11
C SER A 197 -15.84 -6.27 -11.98
N VAL A 198 -15.59 -5.95 -13.25
CA VAL A 198 -16.57 -5.40 -14.19
C VAL A 198 -17.64 -6.43 -14.54
N ILE A 199 -17.24 -7.69 -14.77
CA ILE A 199 -18.11 -8.77 -15.20
C ILE A 199 -18.62 -9.64 -14.03
N ALA A 200 -18.20 -9.31 -12.80
CA ALA A 200 -18.57 -10.08 -11.62
C ALA A 200 -20.05 -9.85 -11.26
N ASP A 201 -20.74 -10.95 -10.99
CA ASP A 201 -22.15 -11.00 -10.56
C ASP A 201 -22.33 -11.77 -9.25
N SER A 202 -21.28 -12.34 -8.71
CA SER A 202 -21.30 -13.15 -7.49
C SER A 202 -20.17 -12.81 -6.53
N ILE A 203 -20.38 -13.05 -5.24
CA ILE A 203 -19.38 -12.87 -4.19
C ILE A 203 -18.08 -13.66 -4.47
N ILE A 204 -18.18 -14.81 -5.12
CA ILE A 204 -17.03 -15.64 -5.47
C ILE A 204 -16.18 -14.95 -6.54
N MET A 205 -16.81 -14.40 -7.57
CA MET A 205 -16.09 -13.67 -8.63
C MET A 205 -15.43 -12.40 -8.07
N PHE A 206 -16.13 -11.64 -7.24
CA PHE A 206 -15.53 -10.51 -6.53
C PHE A 206 -14.40 -10.94 -5.60
N GLY A 207 -14.53 -12.11 -4.95
CA GLY A 207 -13.50 -12.72 -4.13
C GLY A 207 -12.22 -13.01 -4.92
N ILE A 208 -12.35 -13.62 -6.11
CA ILE A 208 -11.22 -13.87 -7.02
C ILE A 208 -10.58 -12.54 -7.43
N ALA A 209 -11.38 -11.56 -7.83
CA ALA A 209 -10.91 -10.25 -8.26
C ALA A 209 -10.08 -9.57 -7.16
N ILE A 210 -10.62 -9.48 -5.94
CA ILE A 210 -9.98 -8.76 -4.84
C ILE A 210 -8.73 -9.50 -4.31
N VAL A 211 -8.70 -10.83 -4.37
CA VAL A 211 -7.53 -11.64 -4.03
C VAL A 211 -6.39 -11.39 -5.03
N LEU A 212 -6.68 -11.35 -6.34
CA LEU A 212 -5.70 -11.03 -7.37
C LEU A 212 -5.13 -9.61 -7.17
N MET A 213 -6.00 -8.63 -6.94
CA MET A 213 -5.60 -7.25 -6.67
C MET A 213 -4.75 -7.14 -5.40
N GLY A 214 -5.14 -7.80 -4.32
CA GLY A 214 -4.41 -7.78 -3.05
C GLY A 214 -3.03 -8.41 -3.16
N PHE A 215 -2.93 -9.55 -3.81
CA PHE A 215 -1.66 -10.24 -4.05
C PHE A 215 -0.72 -9.38 -4.90
N GLY A 216 -1.21 -8.88 -6.03
CA GLY A 216 -0.43 -8.06 -6.95
C GLY A 216 0.05 -6.77 -6.28
N PHE A 217 -0.85 -6.02 -5.62
CA PHE A 217 -0.49 -4.76 -4.97
C PHE A 217 0.60 -4.93 -3.90
N SER A 218 0.48 -5.94 -3.03
CA SER A 218 1.35 -6.03 -1.86
C SER A 218 2.79 -6.39 -2.19
N ILE A 219 3.02 -7.20 -3.22
CA ILE A 219 4.36 -7.58 -3.65
C ILE A 219 5.12 -6.43 -4.32
N PHE A 220 4.38 -5.45 -4.84
CA PHE A 220 4.95 -4.31 -5.56
C PHE A 220 5.88 -3.48 -4.69
N PHE A 221 5.41 -3.11 -3.51
CA PHE A 221 6.11 -2.20 -2.61
C PHE A 221 7.55 -2.65 -2.30
N PRO A 222 7.79 -3.84 -1.71
CA PRO A 222 9.14 -4.24 -1.35
C PRO A 222 10.04 -4.47 -2.56
N LEU A 223 9.51 -4.94 -3.69
CA LEU A 223 10.30 -5.23 -4.88
C LEU A 223 10.72 -3.96 -5.63
N THR A 224 9.82 -3.01 -5.81
CA THR A 224 10.15 -1.74 -6.49
C THR A 224 11.08 -0.88 -5.66
N LEU A 225 10.91 -0.86 -4.34
CA LEU A 225 11.82 -0.18 -3.43
C LEU A 225 13.22 -0.79 -3.49
N GLU A 226 13.35 -2.12 -3.54
CA GLU A 226 14.64 -2.80 -3.68
C GLU A 226 15.34 -2.46 -4.99
N ILE A 227 14.62 -2.40 -6.13
CA ILE A 227 15.21 -2.00 -7.41
C ILE A 227 15.85 -0.62 -7.29
N ILE A 228 15.18 0.32 -6.67
CA ILE A 228 15.66 1.70 -6.52
C ILE A 228 16.84 1.74 -5.55
N LEU A 229 16.73 1.11 -4.40
CA LEU A 229 17.77 1.12 -3.37
C LEU A 229 19.05 0.42 -3.84
N SER A 230 18.95 -0.70 -4.56
CA SER A 230 20.10 -1.42 -5.10
C SER A 230 20.91 -0.63 -6.14
N LYS A 231 20.24 0.32 -6.83
CA LYS A 231 20.85 1.19 -7.85
C LYS A 231 21.24 2.57 -7.30
N THR A 232 21.08 2.78 -6.01
CA THR A 232 21.35 4.06 -5.35
C THR A 232 22.60 3.95 -4.44
N ARG A 233 23.33 5.07 -4.30
CA ARG A 233 24.52 5.10 -3.41
C ARG A 233 24.14 4.83 -1.96
N LYS A 234 24.97 4.07 -1.26
CA LYS A 234 24.85 3.87 0.19
C LYS A 234 24.95 5.24 0.92
N GLY A 235 24.14 5.42 1.96
CA GLY A 235 24.15 6.65 2.77
C GLY A 235 23.10 7.70 2.40
N ILE A 236 22.33 7.50 1.33
CA ILE A 236 21.20 8.40 0.96
C ILE A 236 19.85 7.67 0.92
N SER A 237 19.78 6.48 1.52
CA SER A 237 18.59 5.63 1.49
C SER A 237 17.35 6.33 2.07
N GLY A 238 17.48 7.08 3.17
CA GLY A 238 16.36 7.82 3.76
C GLY A 238 15.74 8.85 2.82
N LYS A 239 16.57 9.58 2.06
CA LYS A 239 16.06 10.57 1.07
C LYS A 239 15.34 9.90 -0.09
N ILE A 240 15.88 8.78 -0.56
CA ILE A 240 15.30 8.00 -1.66
C ILE A 240 13.98 7.37 -1.23
N ILE A 241 13.92 6.80 -0.03
CA ILE A 241 12.70 6.24 0.53
C ILE A 241 11.63 7.34 0.69
N GLY A 242 12.00 8.51 1.22
CA GLY A 242 11.07 9.63 1.32
C GLY A 242 10.53 10.11 -0.04
N ALA A 243 11.36 10.15 -1.08
CA ALA A 243 10.93 10.46 -2.43
C ALA A 243 10.02 9.37 -3.02
N TYR A 244 10.35 8.10 -2.76
CA TYR A 244 9.54 6.95 -3.16
C TYR A 244 8.15 7.00 -2.50
N GLU A 245 8.08 7.21 -1.18
CA GLU A 245 6.85 7.35 -0.43
C GLU A 245 5.98 8.54 -0.90
N THR A 246 6.61 9.63 -1.33
CA THR A 246 5.89 10.77 -1.93
C THR A 246 5.18 10.34 -3.23
N ILE A 247 5.86 9.60 -4.11
CA ILE A 247 5.27 9.10 -5.37
C ILE A 247 4.20 8.06 -5.08
N PHE A 248 4.44 7.18 -4.11
CA PHE A 248 3.50 6.18 -3.64
C PHE A 248 2.19 6.82 -3.15
N GLY A 249 2.30 7.85 -2.29
CA GLY A 249 1.16 8.59 -1.77
C GLY A 249 0.41 9.39 -2.84
N LEU A 250 1.13 9.99 -3.80
CA LEU A 250 0.50 10.66 -4.94
C LEU A 250 -0.37 9.71 -5.75
N GLY A 251 0.09 8.50 -6.04
CA GLY A 251 -0.72 7.50 -6.73
C GLY A 251 -2.01 7.18 -5.97
N TRP A 252 -1.92 7.05 -4.65
CA TRP A 252 -3.10 6.79 -3.79
C TRP A 252 -4.18 7.89 -3.87
N VAL A 253 -3.76 9.14 -4.05
CA VAL A 253 -4.67 10.27 -4.22
C VAL A 253 -5.21 10.33 -5.65
N VAL A 254 -4.35 10.10 -6.65
CA VAL A 254 -4.70 10.21 -8.08
C VAL A 254 -5.81 9.23 -8.46
N GLY A 255 -5.75 7.99 -7.96
CA GLY A 255 -6.74 6.96 -8.28
C GLY A 255 -8.18 7.40 -8.00
N PRO A 256 -8.54 7.68 -6.74
CA PRO A 256 -9.90 8.12 -6.40
C PRO A 256 -10.29 9.48 -6.99
N THR A 257 -9.32 10.41 -7.07
CA THR A 257 -9.59 11.76 -7.62
C THR A 257 -9.97 11.72 -9.09
N ILE A 258 -9.42 10.78 -9.84
CA ILE A 258 -9.78 10.54 -11.25
C ILE A 258 -10.98 9.59 -11.34
N GLY A 259 -10.98 8.51 -10.56
CA GLY A 259 -11.99 7.47 -10.60
C GLY A 259 -13.37 7.97 -10.19
N GLY A 260 -13.49 8.77 -9.14
CA GLY A 260 -14.77 9.28 -8.65
C GLY A 260 -15.56 10.10 -9.70
N PRO A 261 -14.99 11.16 -10.31
CA PRO A 261 -15.64 11.86 -11.41
C PRO A 261 -15.97 11.00 -12.62
N ILE A 262 -15.12 10.01 -12.95
CA ILE A 262 -15.40 9.06 -14.04
C ILE A 262 -16.64 8.21 -13.70
N THR A 263 -16.73 7.71 -12.48
CA THR A 263 -17.93 6.98 -12.01
C THR A 263 -19.18 7.82 -12.19
N GLN A 264 -19.16 9.06 -11.75
CA GLN A 264 -20.32 9.96 -11.84
C GLN A 264 -20.72 10.31 -13.29
N ALA A 265 -19.75 10.44 -14.19
CA ALA A 265 -20.00 10.86 -15.57
C ALA A 265 -20.32 9.70 -16.52
N PHE A 266 -19.75 8.51 -16.30
CA PHE A 266 -19.76 7.41 -17.26
C PHE A 266 -20.24 6.07 -16.67
N GLY A 267 -20.61 6.04 -15.38
CA GLY A 267 -21.10 4.85 -14.68
C GLY A 267 -20.04 4.12 -13.86
N ASP A 268 -20.53 3.30 -12.94
CA ASP A 268 -19.77 2.72 -11.81
C ASP A 268 -18.67 1.73 -12.25
N GLU A 269 -18.84 1.09 -13.38
CA GLU A 269 -17.87 0.11 -13.93
C GLU A 269 -16.71 0.79 -14.67
N THR A 270 -16.91 2.02 -15.16
CA THR A 270 -15.98 2.69 -16.07
C THR A 270 -14.56 2.87 -15.51
N PRO A 271 -14.34 3.25 -14.24
CA PRO A 271 -12.99 3.33 -13.68
C PRO A 271 -12.24 1.99 -13.75
N TYR A 272 -12.92 0.88 -13.48
CA TYR A 272 -12.31 -0.46 -13.49
C TYR A 272 -11.95 -0.90 -14.90
N ILE A 273 -12.80 -0.58 -15.90
CA ILE A 273 -12.51 -0.82 -17.32
C ILE A 273 -11.26 -0.05 -17.74
N ILE A 274 -11.23 1.27 -17.47
CA ILE A 274 -10.11 2.14 -17.86
C ILE A 274 -8.81 1.67 -17.21
N PHE A 275 -8.84 1.43 -15.88
CA PHE A 275 -7.64 1.02 -15.15
C PHE A 275 -7.18 -0.40 -15.55
N SER A 276 -8.09 -1.31 -15.90
CA SER A 276 -7.71 -2.63 -16.41
C SER A 276 -6.98 -2.53 -17.75
N ILE A 277 -7.47 -1.70 -18.68
CA ILE A 277 -6.84 -1.46 -19.98
C ILE A 277 -5.46 -0.80 -19.82
N ILE A 278 -5.38 0.24 -18.99
CA ILE A 278 -4.10 0.88 -18.65
C ILE A 278 -3.13 -0.16 -18.07
N GLY A 279 -3.61 -1.01 -17.16
CA GLY A 279 -2.80 -2.05 -16.55
C GLY A 279 -2.27 -3.09 -17.53
N VAL A 280 -3.03 -3.47 -18.54
CA VAL A 280 -2.53 -4.32 -19.65
C VAL A 280 -1.42 -3.59 -20.41
N GLY A 281 -1.60 -2.31 -20.74
CA GLY A 281 -0.56 -1.51 -21.40
C GLY A 281 0.72 -1.42 -20.55
N ILE A 282 0.59 -1.21 -19.23
CA ILE A 282 1.72 -1.18 -18.29
C ILE A 282 2.37 -2.57 -18.16
N THR A 283 1.58 -3.64 -18.21
CA THR A 283 2.13 -5.01 -18.22
C THR A 283 3.02 -5.23 -19.47
N ILE A 284 2.58 -4.77 -20.63
CA ILE A 284 3.37 -4.82 -21.86
C ILE A 284 4.65 -3.99 -21.70
N LEU A 285 4.55 -2.77 -21.15
CA LEU A 285 5.72 -1.94 -20.86
C LEU A 285 6.70 -2.67 -19.92
N ALA A 286 6.20 -3.32 -18.87
CA ALA A 286 7.01 -4.09 -17.94
C ALA A 286 7.73 -5.27 -18.61
N ILE A 287 7.07 -5.97 -19.54
CA ILE A 287 7.68 -7.04 -20.34
C ILE A 287 8.83 -6.50 -21.21
N ILE A 288 8.60 -5.40 -21.92
CA ILE A 288 9.61 -4.76 -22.76
C ILE A 288 10.80 -4.28 -21.94
N SER A 289 10.52 -3.70 -20.77
CA SER A 289 11.52 -3.10 -19.87
C SER A 289 12.05 -4.06 -18.81
N ARG A 290 11.83 -5.38 -18.93
CA ARG A 290 12.14 -6.39 -17.90
C ARG A 290 13.54 -6.28 -17.31
N LYS A 291 14.55 -5.96 -18.12
CA LYS A 291 15.95 -5.82 -17.68
C LYS A 291 16.16 -4.64 -16.74
N LYS A 292 15.38 -3.58 -16.88
CA LYS A 292 15.43 -2.39 -16.02
C LYS A 292 14.71 -2.62 -14.68
N LEU A 293 13.81 -3.61 -14.64
CA LEU A 293 13.06 -4.03 -13.45
C LEU A 293 13.78 -5.08 -12.61
N GLU A 294 15.07 -5.27 -12.82
CA GLU A 294 15.90 -6.11 -11.96
C GLU A 294 16.76 -5.25 -11.02
N PRO A 295 16.91 -5.64 -9.74
CA PRO A 295 17.88 -5.01 -8.85
C PRO A 295 19.30 -5.26 -9.36
N LEU A 296 20.24 -4.39 -8.99
CA LEU A 296 21.67 -4.67 -9.24
C LEU A 296 22.08 -5.88 -8.39
N LYS A 297 22.55 -6.92 -9.07
CA LYS A 297 23.23 -8.04 -8.40
C LYS A 297 24.67 -7.59 -8.13
N ILE A 298 25.05 -7.54 -6.86
CA ILE A 298 26.46 -7.41 -6.52
C ILE A 298 27.07 -8.79 -6.81
N SER A 299 28.05 -8.83 -7.71
CA SER A 299 28.90 -10.00 -7.88
C SER A 299 29.56 -10.29 -6.53
N GLU A 300 29.31 -11.50 -6.02
CA GLU A 300 29.97 -12.06 -4.85
C GLU A 300 31.50 -12.06 -5.03
#